data_95b373aefe74ee054dc9b8af69c586ef
#
_entry.id   95b373aefe74ee054dc9b8af69c586ef
#
_cell.length_a   1.000
_cell.length_b   1.000
_cell.length_c   1.000
_cell.angle_alpha   90.00
_cell.angle_beta   90.00
_cell.angle_gamma   90.00
#
_symmetry.space_group_name_H-M   'P 1'
#
loop_
_entity.id
_entity.type
_entity.pdbx_description
1 polymer ?
#
loop_
_entity_poly.entity_id
_entity_poly.type
_entity_poly.pdbx_seq_one_letter_code
_entity_poly.pdbx_strand_id
1 'polypeptide(L)'
;MTIIKLYIKFILHSKSEHGIHSPFVFDLVTKCFYSTNFIVENTSFLTTNKLILKTIHYLNLENCVRFDVEQELNTAIDGLLVSGDSIKDFSIEKILPFCTNDTCIFVEHIHQTKENEKIWKQLHQQETITCSIETFNLGFLFIRKEQKKEHFIINPNKTITSRIFERIRF
;
A
#
# COMPACT_ATOMS: atom_id res chain seq x y z
N MET A 1 -7.21 6.15 20.74
CA MET A 1 -5.74 6.02 20.88
C MET A 1 -5.12 7.20 20.16
N THR A 2 -4.11 7.87 20.75
CA THR A 2 -3.46 9.02 20.09
C THR A 2 -2.66 8.55 18.88
N ILE A 3 -2.57 9.36 17.81
CA ILE A 3 -1.81 9.04 16.58
C ILE A 3 -0.35 8.66 16.87
N ILE A 4 0.25 9.28 17.90
CA ILE A 4 1.61 8.96 18.35
C ILE A 4 1.71 7.52 18.85
N LYS A 5 0.75 7.04 19.64
CA LYS A 5 0.74 5.65 20.12
C LYS A 5 0.55 4.65 18.99
N LEU A 6 -0.28 5.01 17.98
CA LEU A 6 -0.44 4.22 16.76
C LEU A 6 0.86 4.14 15.99
N TYR A 7 1.55 5.25 15.80
CA TYR A 7 2.81 5.30 15.08
C TYR A 7 3.91 4.50 15.79
N ILE A 8 4.04 4.60 17.12
CA ILE A 8 4.98 3.80 17.89
C ILE A 8 4.68 2.31 17.72
N LYS A 9 3.40 1.92 17.81
CA LYS A 9 2.98 0.53 17.59
C LYS A 9 3.33 0.06 16.17
N PHE A 10 3.07 0.89 15.16
CA PHE A 10 3.45 0.60 13.77
C PHE A 10 4.96 0.34 13.65
N ILE A 11 5.80 1.24 14.19
CA ILE A 11 7.26 1.08 14.13
C ILE A 11 7.72 -0.23 14.80
N LEU A 12 7.13 -0.59 15.95
CA LEU A 12 7.50 -1.82 16.67
C LEU A 12 7.08 -3.09 15.93
N HIS A 13 6.05 -3.05 15.09
CA HIS A 13 5.56 -4.19 14.32
C HIS A 13 6.07 -4.20 12.87
N SER A 14 6.69 -3.10 12.42
CA SER A 14 7.21 -3.04 11.05
C SER A 14 8.39 -3.99 10.86
N LYS A 15 8.31 -4.76 9.77
CA LYS A 15 9.40 -5.67 9.36
C LYS A 15 10.46 -4.88 8.58
N SER A 16 11.71 -5.28 8.74
CA SER A 16 12.79 -4.92 7.82
C SER A 16 12.78 -5.88 6.61
N GLU A 17 13.62 -5.59 5.61
CA GLU A 17 13.82 -6.46 4.44
C GLU A 17 14.15 -7.91 4.82
N HIS A 18 14.83 -8.16 5.95
CA HIS A 18 15.18 -9.51 6.43
C HIS A 18 13.99 -10.35 6.89
N GLY A 19 12.84 -9.72 7.17
CA GLY A 19 11.60 -10.41 7.55
C GLY A 19 10.61 -10.60 6.40
N ILE A 20 11.01 -10.30 5.16
CA ILE A 20 10.17 -10.42 3.96
C ILE A 20 10.56 -11.66 3.20
N HIS A 21 9.65 -12.64 3.13
CA HIS A 21 9.89 -13.89 2.41
C HIS A 21 9.28 -13.91 0.99
N SER A 22 8.42 -12.95 0.66
CA SER A 22 7.90 -12.78 -0.69
C SER A 22 8.92 -12.08 -1.58
N PRO A 23 9.38 -12.70 -2.70
CA PRO A 23 10.31 -12.05 -3.63
C PRO A 23 9.75 -10.76 -4.20
N PHE A 24 8.45 -10.74 -4.55
CA PHE A 24 7.76 -9.56 -5.06
C PHE A 24 7.80 -8.39 -4.05
N VAL A 25 7.43 -8.66 -2.80
CA VAL A 25 7.42 -7.61 -1.76
C VAL A 25 8.84 -7.18 -1.40
N PHE A 26 9.78 -8.13 -1.36
CA PHE A 26 11.20 -7.83 -1.13
C PHE A 26 11.75 -6.85 -2.19
N ASP A 27 11.49 -7.13 -3.46
CA ASP A 27 11.92 -6.27 -4.57
C ASP A 27 11.23 -4.91 -4.52
N LEU A 28 9.93 -4.86 -4.28
CA LEU A 28 9.18 -3.61 -4.15
C LEU A 28 9.73 -2.74 -3.00
N VAL A 29 10.03 -3.34 -1.85
CA VAL A 29 10.55 -2.60 -0.70
C VAL A 29 11.98 -2.13 -0.96
N THR A 30 12.86 -3.01 -1.41
CA THR A 30 14.29 -2.70 -1.54
C THR A 30 14.62 -1.82 -2.73
N LYS A 31 13.98 -2.06 -3.88
CA LYS A 31 14.26 -1.37 -5.14
C LYS A 31 13.38 -0.13 -5.35
N CYS A 32 12.16 -0.09 -4.75
CA CYS A 32 11.24 1.03 -4.87
C CYS A 32 11.16 1.85 -3.59
N PHE A 33 10.65 1.30 -2.46
CA PHE A 33 10.39 2.09 -1.26
C PHE A 33 11.66 2.74 -0.71
N TYR A 34 12.74 2.00 -0.62
CA TYR A 34 14.03 2.45 -0.08
C TYR A 34 14.88 3.24 -1.07
N SER A 35 14.53 3.26 -2.35
CA SER A 35 15.29 4.03 -3.36
C SER A 35 15.24 5.53 -3.06
N THR A 36 16.40 6.19 -3.08
CA THR A 36 16.53 7.64 -2.92
C THR A 36 16.61 8.37 -4.26
N ASN A 37 16.95 7.67 -5.34
CA ASN A 37 17.28 8.26 -6.65
C ASN A 37 16.05 8.45 -7.54
N PHE A 38 14.85 8.49 -6.97
CA PHE A 38 13.63 8.61 -7.71
C PHE A 38 13.27 10.09 -7.93
N ILE A 39 13.40 10.55 -9.16
CA ILE A 39 12.89 11.86 -9.58
C ILE A 39 11.42 11.66 -9.97
N VAL A 40 10.52 12.14 -9.13
CA VAL A 40 9.11 12.22 -9.48
C VAL A 40 8.94 13.45 -10.38
N GLU A 41 8.82 13.24 -11.68
CA GLU A 41 8.23 14.27 -12.51
C GLU A 41 6.77 14.45 -12.07
N ASN A 42 6.44 15.68 -11.66
CA ASN A 42 5.15 16.05 -11.06
C ASN A 42 4.02 16.08 -12.11
N THR A 43 3.82 15.00 -12.84
CA THR A 43 2.85 14.93 -13.94
C THR A 43 1.56 14.19 -13.59
N SER A 44 1.48 13.57 -12.41
CA SER A 44 0.29 12.83 -12.04
C SER A 44 -0.72 13.70 -11.29
N PHE A 45 -1.87 13.95 -11.95
CA PHE A 45 -3.07 14.54 -11.32
C PHE A 45 -3.68 13.59 -10.25
N LEU A 46 -3.21 12.34 -10.18
CA LEU A 46 -3.77 11.30 -9.31
C LEU A 46 -3.46 11.58 -7.83
N THR A 47 -2.20 11.88 -7.52
CA THR A 47 -1.77 12.09 -6.13
C THR A 47 -0.43 12.83 -6.07
N THR A 48 -0.17 13.49 -4.93
CA THR A 48 1.14 14.06 -4.58
C THR A 48 1.95 13.14 -3.65
N ASN A 49 1.41 11.98 -3.29
CA ASN A 49 2.09 11.02 -2.42
C ASN A 49 3.27 10.38 -3.14
N LYS A 50 4.48 10.73 -2.72
CA LYS A 50 5.73 10.25 -3.34
C LYS A 50 5.86 8.74 -3.38
N LEU A 51 5.35 8.02 -2.37
CA LEU A 51 5.46 6.56 -2.33
C LEU A 51 4.54 5.91 -3.37
N ILE A 52 3.33 6.45 -3.57
CA ILE A 52 2.42 6.01 -4.63
C ILE A 52 3.06 6.26 -6.00
N LEU A 53 3.56 7.48 -6.25
CA LEU A 53 4.19 7.83 -7.52
C LEU A 53 5.40 6.95 -7.83
N LYS A 54 6.25 6.67 -6.83
CA LYS A 54 7.36 5.72 -6.97
C LYS A 54 6.87 4.32 -7.35
N THR A 55 5.80 3.86 -6.70
CA THR A 55 5.25 2.52 -6.95
C THR A 55 4.64 2.42 -8.35
N ILE A 56 3.89 3.44 -8.78
CA ILE A 56 3.33 3.53 -10.14
C ILE A 56 4.44 3.38 -11.17
N HIS A 57 5.50 4.17 -11.03
CA HIS A 57 6.64 4.10 -11.95
C HIS A 57 7.38 2.76 -11.87
N TYR A 58 7.66 2.26 -10.66
CA TYR A 58 8.41 1.00 -10.47
C TYR A 58 7.68 -0.21 -11.05
N LEU A 59 6.36 -0.28 -10.89
CA LEU A 59 5.52 -1.35 -11.41
C LEU A 59 5.06 -1.09 -12.84
N ASN A 60 5.43 0.05 -13.45
CA ASN A 60 5.01 0.47 -14.79
C ASN A 60 3.49 0.46 -14.98
N LEU A 61 2.76 1.04 -14.01
CA LEU A 61 1.30 1.12 -14.06
C LEU A 61 0.88 2.28 -14.97
N GLU A 62 0.24 1.96 -16.10
CA GLU A 62 -0.12 2.96 -17.13
C GLU A 62 -1.53 3.52 -16.91
N ASN A 63 -2.52 2.64 -16.68
CA ASN A 63 -3.91 3.02 -16.47
C ASN A 63 -4.24 3.12 -14.99
N CYS A 64 -3.92 4.29 -14.41
CA CYS A 64 -4.19 4.59 -13.01
C CYS A 64 -5.38 5.53 -12.87
N VAL A 65 -6.36 5.16 -12.06
CA VAL A 65 -7.57 5.94 -11.82
C VAL A 65 -7.78 6.21 -10.32
N ARG A 66 -8.52 7.29 -10.00
CA ARG A 66 -8.99 7.54 -8.65
C ARG A 66 -10.37 6.90 -8.49
N PHE A 67 -10.60 6.24 -7.36
CA PHE A 67 -11.91 5.70 -7.04
C PHE A 67 -12.92 6.84 -6.81
N ASP A 68 -14.02 6.77 -7.54
CA ASP A 68 -15.21 7.60 -7.38
C ASP A 68 -16.43 6.69 -7.37
N VAL A 69 -17.38 6.96 -6.47
CA VAL A 69 -18.62 6.16 -6.32
C VAL A 69 -19.48 6.21 -7.56
N GLU A 70 -19.47 7.35 -8.27
CA GLU A 70 -20.30 7.60 -9.45
C GLU A 70 -19.60 7.20 -10.76
N GLN A 71 -18.31 6.90 -10.72
CA GLN A 71 -17.54 6.56 -11.91
C GLN A 71 -17.72 5.10 -12.29
N GLU A 72 -18.19 4.86 -13.50
CA GLU A 72 -18.18 3.53 -14.11
C GLU A 72 -16.80 3.23 -14.72
N LEU A 73 -16.22 2.09 -14.33
CA LEU A 73 -15.01 1.58 -14.95
C LEU A 73 -15.39 0.79 -16.20
N ASN A 74 -14.75 1.09 -17.34
CA ASN A 74 -15.05 0.46 -18.63
C ASN A 74 -13.84 -0.31 -19.21
N THR A 75 -12.67 -0.19 -18.60
CA THR A 75 -11.41 -0.80 -19.04
C THR A 75 -10.67 -1.41 -17.88
N ALA A 76 -9.74 -2.33 -18.17
CA ALA A 76 -8.83 -2.85 -17.15
C ALA A 76 -8.00 -1.72 -16.54
N ILE A 77 -7.75 -1.81 -15.23
CA ILE A 77 -6.98 -0.84 -14.45
C ILE A 77 -5.68 -1.47 -13.95
N ASP A 78 -4.59 -0.70 -14.01
CA ASP A 78 -3.30 -1.09 -13.43
C ASP A 78 -3.15 -0.56 -12.01
N GLY A 79 -3.68 0.63 -11.76
CA GLY A 79 -3.66 1.26 -10.45
C GLY A 79 -5.00 1.89 -10.06
N LEU A 80 -5.40 1.73 -8.81
CA LEU A 80 -6.59 2.39 -8.25
C LEU A 80 -6.21 3.12 -6.98
N LEU A 81 -6.51 4.43 -6.91
CA LEU A 81 -6.33 5.22 -5.70
C LEU A 81 -7.66 5.42 -4.99
N VAL A 82 -7.76 4.89 -3.78
CA VAL A 82 -8.90 5.09 -2.86
C VAL A 82 -8.48 6.11 -1.81
N SER A 83 -9.14 7.26 -1.77
CA SER A 83 -8.89 8.26 -0.72
C SER A 83 -9.48 7.82 0.62
N GLY A 84 -8.92 8.36 1.73
CA GLY A 84 -9.42 8.04 3.07
C GLY A 84 -10.90 8.43 3.30
N ASP A 85 -11.40 9.42 2.57
CA ASP A 85 -12.79 9.84 2.66
C ASP A 85 -13.74 8.92 1.89
N SER A 86 -13.25 8.28 0.82
CA SER A 86 -14.02 7.36 -0.03
C SER A 86 -13.89 5.90 0.38
N ILE A 87 -13.05 5.57 1.37
CA ILE A 87 -12.79 4.18 1.79
C ILE A 87 -14.06 3.46 2.28
N LYS A 88 -14.99 4.18 2.88
CA LYS A 88 -16.27 3.64 3.38
C LYS A 88 -17.20 3.14 2.26
N ASP A 89 -17.10 3.74 1.08
CA ASP A 89 -17.93 3.43 -0.08
C ASP A 89 -17.23 2.44 -1.04
N PHE A 90 -15.95 2.14 -0.74
CA PHE A 90 -15.13 1.24 -1.55
C PHE A 90 -15.48 -0.23 -1.31
N SER A 91 -15.65 -0.99 -2.39
CA SER A 91 -15.81 -2.44 -2.39
C SER A 91 -14.91 -3.07 -3.45
N ILE A 92 -14.15 -4.08 -3.05
CA ILE A 92 -13.26 -4.80 -3.96
C ILE A 92 -14.05 -5.57 -5.02
N GLU A 93 -15.22 -6.10 -4.67
CA GLU A 93 -16.08 -6.88 -5.55
C GLU A 93 -16.52 -6.08 -6.78
N LYS A 94 -16.76 -4.77 -6.60
CA LYS A 94 -17.17 -3.88 -7.69
C LYS A 94 -16.08 -3.64 -8.71
N ILE A 95 -14.83 -3.60 -8.27
CA ILE A 95 -13.70 -3.28 -9.14
C ILE A 95 -12.99 -4.53 -9.67
N LEU A 96 -13.22 -5.68 -9.06
CA LEU A 96 -12.56 -6.95 -9.39
C LEU A 96 -12.65 -7.33 -10.88
N PRO A 97 -13.78 -7.12 -11.59
CA PRO A 97 -13.87 -7.39 -13.03
C PRO A 97 -12.90 -6.58 -13.89
N PHE A 98 -12.41 -5.45 -13.39
CA PHE A 98 -11.48 -4.55 -14.07
C PHE A 98 -10.04 -4.71 -13.61
N CYS A 99 -9.80 -5.55 -12.60
CA CYS A 99 -8.46 -5.82 -12.07
C CYS A 99 -7.77 -6.92 -12.86
N THR A 100 -6.46 -6.74 -13.05
CA THR A 100 -5.56 -7.76 -13.56
C THR A 100 -4.73 -8.36 -12.42
N ASN A 101 -3.89 -9.35 -12.72
CA ASN A 101 -2.94 -9.92 -11.76
C ASN A 101 -1.94 -8.88 -11.21
N ASP A 102 -1.67 -7.84 -11.98
CA ASP A 102 -0.67 -6.81 -11.64
C ASP A 102 -1.30 -5.52 -11.11
N THR A 103 -2.63 -5.48 -10.98
CA THR A 103 -3.33 -4.31 -10.42
C THR A 103 -2.86 -4.02 -8.99
N CYS A 104 -2.51 -2.76 -8.74
CA CYS A 104 -2.19 -2.24 -7.41
C CYS A 104 -3.27 -1.27 -6.93
N ILE A 105 -3.88 -1.56 -5.78
CA ILE A 105 -4.84 -0.67 -5.15
C ILE A 105 -4.16 0.07 -4.00
N PHE A 106 -4.15 1.40 -4.07
CA PHE A 106 -3.61 2.30 -3.06
C PHE A 106 -4.75 2.80 -2.18
N VAL A 107 -4.63 2.67 -0.88
CA VAL A 107 -5.62 3.15 0.09
C VAL A 107 -4.97 4.18 0.99
N GLU A 108 -5.33 5.46 0.85
CA GLU A 108 -4.77 6.54 1.66
C GLU A 108 -5.49 6.66 3.00
N HIS A 109 -4.79 7.21 3.99
CA HIS A 109 -5.31 7.59 5.31
C HIS A 109 -5.96 6.44 6.10
N ILE A 110 -5.40 5.23 5.99
CA ILE A 110 -5.94 4.01 6.62
C ILE A 110 -6.08 4.09 8.16
N HIS A 111 -5.34 4.99 8.81
CA HIS A 111 -5.39 5.23 10.26
C HIS A 111 -5.96 6.60 10.65
N GLN A 112 -6.58 7.34 9.73
CA GLN A 112 -7.13 8.66 10.00
C GLN A 112 -8.28 8.60 11.01
N THR A 113 -9.15 7.61 10.89
CA THR A 113 -10.27 7.36 11.81
C THR A 113 -10.30 5.89 12.24
N LYS A 114 -11.03 5.61 13.33
CA LYS A 114 -11.28 4.21 13.76
C LYS A 114 -12.07 3.42 12.72
N GLU A 115 -12.90 4.11 11.97
CA GLU A 115 -13.68 3.50 10.89
C GLU A 115 -12.76 3.09 9.73
N ASN A 116 -11.85 3.97 9.31
CA ASN A 116 -10.85 3.66 8.28
C ASN A 116 -9.97 2.46 8.70
N GLU A 117 -9.51 2.42 9.97
CA GLU A 117 -8.76 1.27 10.50
C GLU A 117 -9.55 -0.03 10.39
N LYS A 118 -10.85 0.00 10.73
CA LYS A 118 -11.73 -1.16 10.65
C LYS A 118 -11.92 -1.61 9.20
N ILE A 119 -12.18 -0.68 8.30
CA ILE A 119 -12.37 -0.98 6.87
C ILE A 119 -11.07 -1.50 6.27
N TRP A 120 -9.92 -0.87 6.55
CA TRP A 120 -8.62 -1.35 6.11
C TRP A 120 -8.36 -2.80 6.52
N LYS A 121 -8.66 -3.12 7.80
CA LYS A 121 -8.55 -4.50 8.30
C LYS A 121 -9.46 -5.47 7.55
N GLN A 122 -10.68 -5.08 7.23
CA GLN A 122 -11.60 -5.92 6.45
C GLN A 122 -11.10 -6.11 5.02
N LEU A 123 -10.61 -5.05 4.37
CA LEU A 123 -10.11 -5.11 3.00
C LEU A 123 -8.94 -6.08 2.85
N HIS A 124 -7.89 -5.93 3.68
CA HIS A 124 -6.72 -6.81 3.53
C HIS A 124 -6.96 -8.26 3.98
N GLN A 125 -8.08 -8.53 4.69
CA GLN A 125 -8.49 -9.88 5.08
C GLN A 125 -9.33 -10.59 4.01
N GLN A 126 -9.86 -9.90 3.00
CA GLN A 126 -10.64 -10.52 1.92
C GLN A 126 -9.81 -11.57 1.18
N GLU A 127 -10.42 -12.69 0.82
CA GLU A 127 -9.73 -13.81 0.17
C GLU A 127 -9.12 -13.43 -1.18
N THR A 128 -9.75 -12.52 -1.90
CA THR A 128 -9.28 -12.00 -3.18
C THR A 128 -7.97 -11.21 -3.06
N ILE A 129 -7.67 -10.65 -1.89
CA ILE A 129 -6.42 -9.94 -1.63
C ILE A 129 -5.37 -10.94 -1.18
N THR A 130 -4.41 -11.21 -2.03
CA THR A 130 -3.33 -12.17 -1.75
C THR A 130 -2.12 -11.52 -1.09
N CYS A 131 -1.86 -10.25 -1.39
CA CYS A 131 -0.78 -9.50 -0.75
C CYS A 131 -1.25 -8.12 -0.33
N SER A 132 -0.90 -7.70 0.88
CA SER A 132 -1.16 -6.35 1.35
C SER A 132 0.05 -5.80 2.10
N ILE A 133 0.30 -4.50 1.91
CA ILE A 133 1.40 -3.78 2.58
C ILE A 133 0.82 -2.56 3.26
N GLU A 134 1.15 -2.39 4.53
CA GLU A 134 0.82 -1.23 5.35
C GLU A 134 2.05 -0.38 5.63
N THR A 135 2.02 0.91 5.30
CA THR A 135 3.10 1.87 5.55
C THR A 135 2.63 3.02 6.44
N PHE A 136 1.94 2.73 7.51
CA PHE A 136 1.27 3.62 8.46
C PHE A 136 0.05 4.34 7.88
N ASN A 137 0.19 5.31 6.99
CA ASN A 137 -0.94 6.08 6.44
C ASN A 137 -1.42 5.58 5.08
N LEU A 138 -0.67 4.67 4.47
CA LEU A 138 -0.93 4.17 3.13
C LEU A 138 -0.94 2.65 3.13
N GLY A 139 -2.00 2.08 2.60
CA GLY A 139 -2.14 0.66 2.32
C GLY A 139 -1.98 0.35 0.84
N PHE A 140 -1.40 -0.81 0.54
CA PHE A 140 -1.31 -1.38 -0.80
C PHE A 140 -2.02 -2.73 -0.78
N LEU A 141 -2.86 -2.99 -1.77
CA LEU A 141 -3.53 -4.27 -1.96
C LEU A 141 -3.21 -4.81 -3.35
N PHE A 142 -2.92 -6.12 -3.41
CA PHE A 142 -2.60 -6.83 -4.65
C PHE A 142 -3.40 -8.12 -4.75
N ILE A 143 -3.74 -8.51 -6.00
CA ILE A 143 -4.57 -9.68 -6.35
C ILE A 143 -3.71 -10.71 -7.11
N ARG A 144 -2.46 -10.90 -6.70
CA ARG A 144 -1.48 -11.74 -7.41
C ARG A 144 -1.73 -13.23 -7.15
N LYS A 145 -2.05 -14.00 -8.19
CA LYS A 145 -2.38 -15.43 -8.08
C LYS A 145 -1.21 -16.30 -7.62
N GLU A 146 0.02 -15.91 -7.97
CA GLU A 146 1.28 -16.59 -7.59
C GLU A 146 1.74 -16.24 -6.16
N GLN A 147 1.09 -15.27 -5.50
CA GLN A 147 1.43 -14.82 -4.17
C GLN A 147 0.58 -15.54 -3.12
N LYS A 148 1.22 -16.13 -2.12
CA LYS A 148 0.52 -16.61 -0.92
C LYS A 148 -0.05 -15.43 -0.15
N LYS A 149 -1.25 -15.62 0.44
CA LYS A 149 -1.88 -14.58 1.24
C LYS A 149 -1.00 -14.17 2.40
N GLU A 150 -0.53 -12.92 2.38
CA GLU A 150 0.31 -12.36 3.42
C GLU A 150 0.09 -10.86 3.57
N HIS A 151 0.14 -10.39 4.83
CA HIS A 151 0.08 -8.98 5.19
C HIS A 151 1.42 -8.52 5.76
N PHE A 152 1.95 -7.43 5.22
CA PHE A 152 3.23 -6.86 5.61
C PHE A 152 3.03 -5.48 6.22
N ILE A 153 3.67 -5.22 7.36
CA ILE A 153 3.77 -3.88 7.94
C ILE A 153 5.20 -3.42 7.69
N ILE A 154 5.37 -2.42 6.83
CA ILE A 154 6.68 -1.97 6.34
C ILE A 154 6.87 -0.48 6.63
N ASN A 155 7.96 -0.14 7.31
CA ASN A 155 8.38 1.24 7.40
C ASN A 155 9.16 1.62 6.12
N PRO A 156 8.65 2.53 5.28
CA PRO A 156 9.33 2.92 4.05
C PRO A 156 10.62 3.74 4.31
N ASN A 157 10.88 4.14 5.56
CA ASN A 157 12.10 4.82 5.95
C ASN A 157 13.11 3.82 6.52
N LYS A 158 14.04 3.35 5.68
CA LYS A 158 15.09 2.38 6.04
C LYS A 158 15.92 2.82 7.25
N THR A 159 16.24 4.12 7.36
CA THR A 159 17.10 4.65 8.43
C THR A 159 16.48 4.50 9.82
N ILE A 160 15.15 4.62 9.95
CA ILE A 160 14.46 4.45 11.23
C ILE A 160 14.44 2.98 11.61
N THR A 161 14.15 2.10 10.65
CA THR A 161 14.06 0.66 10.89
C THR A 161 15.41 0.07 11.33
N SER A 162 16.49 0.40 10.64
CA SER A 162 17.84 -0.09 11.00
C SER A 162 18.27 0.39 12.38
N ARG A 163 18.06 1.66 12.72
CA ARG A 163 18.44 2.22 14.04
C ARG A 163 17.70 1.58 15.23
N ILE A 164 16.45 1.15 15.03
CA ILE A 164 15.68 0.49 16.09
C ILE A 164 16.20 -0.93 16.30
N PHE A 165 16.44 -1.68 15.21
CA PHE A 165 16.97 -3.04 15.31
C PHE A 165 18.39 -3.10 15.89
N GLU A 166 19.24 -2.13 15.62
CA GLU A 166 20.58 -2.01 16.22
C GLU A 166 20.52 -1.78 17.73
N ARG A 167 19.52 -1.04 18.23
CA ARG A 167 19.34 -0.76 19.66
C ARG A 167 18.71 -1.91 20.47
N ILE A 168 18.01 -2.83 19.83
CA ILE A 168 17.36 -3.97 20.50
C ILE A 168 18.30 -5.18 20.61
N ARG A 169 19.43 -5.16 19.91
CA ARG A 169 20.44 -6.25 19.95
C ARG A 169 21.50 -6.13 21.06
N PHE A 170 21.33 -5.18 21.99
CA PHE A 170 22.18 -5.06 23.17
C PHE A 170 21.40 -5.29 24.45
#